data_a9d607fb1061c251c8f7f178434ccbad
#
_entry.id   a9d607fb1061c251c8f7f178434ccbad
#
_cell.length_a   1.000
_cell.length_b   1.000
_cell.length_c   1.000
_cell.angle_alpha   90.00
_cell.angle_beta   90.00
_cell.angle_gamma   90.00
#
_symmetry.space_group_name_H-M   'P 1'
#
loop_
_entity.id
_entity.type
_entity.pdbx_description
1 polymer ?
#
loop_
_entity_poly.entity_id
_entity_poly.type
_entity_poly.pdbx_seq_one_letter_code
_entity_poly.pdbx_strand_id
1 'polypeptide(L)'
;MRQHEGWAVPEKDEHCIQAVLREVCDLGASLDLCKQFRTVIQAGGNVGVYPMALAQKFERVYTVEPDADNYEALATNTVNQRRVVIRRAAFGQDHGKAAIDQIYPDNIGAHQIKDGNEFDVLPIDSLSVTDCDLVQLDVEGYEHLAILGAIETIQASWPVITLELKSHGERYGFTDDDTIKLLADMGYKIADRVNRDVIFTK
;
A
#
# COMPACT_ATOMS: atom_id res chain seq x y z
N MET A 1 -12.87 -13.07 -13.91
CA MET A 1 -11.43 -12.65 -14.11
C MET A 1 -10.96 -13.03 -15.50
N ARG A 2 -10.08 -12.23 -16.09
CA ARG A 2 -9.39 -12.50 -17.37
C ARG A 2 -7.88 -12.59 -17.16
N GLN A 3 -7.15 -12.99 -18.20
CA GLN A 3 -5.68 -13.03 -18.16
C GLN A 3 -5.10 -11.86 -18.95
N HIS A 4 -4.05 -11.22 -18.41
CA HIS A 4 -3.28 -10.19 -19.08
C HIS A 4 -1.78 -10.39 -18.77
N GLU A 5 -0.99 -10.72 -19.78
CA GLU A 5 0.48 -10.94 -19.64
C GLU A 5 0.87 -11.90 -18.50
N GLY A 6 0.06 -12.93 -18.26
CA GLY A 6 0.28 -13.91 -17.20
C GLY A 6 -0.33 -13.54 -15.84
N TRP A 7 -0.96 -12.37 -15.71
CA TRP A 7 -1.67 -11.95 -14.51
C TRP A 7 -3.16 -12.22 -14.61
N ALA A 8 -3.75 -12.74 -13.55
CA ALA A 8 -5.19 -12.74 -13.38
C ALA A 8 -5.62 -11.31 -13.02
N VAL A 9 -6.60 -10.78 -13.74
CA VAL A 9 -7.11 -9.41 -13.53
C VAL A 9 -8.63 -9.41 -13.56
N PRO A 10 -9.30 -8.46 -12.87
CA PRO A 10 -10.75 -8.29 -12.98
C PRO A 10 -11.19 -8.08 -14.43
N GLU A 11 -12.40 -8.53 -14.79
CA GLU A 11 -12.94 -8.35 -16.15
C GLU A 11 -13.05 -6.87 -16.55
N LYS A 12 -13.32 -5.99 -15.56
CA LYS A 12 -13.48 -4.54 -15.75
C LYS A 12 -12.17 -3.78 -15.88
N ASP A 13 -11.03 -4.44 -15.62
CA ASP A 13 -9.73 -3.77 -15.74
C ASP A 13 -9.40 -3.53 -17.21
N GLU A 14 -9.46 -2.29 -17.65
CA GLU A 14 -9.06 -1.92 -19.01
C GLU A 14 -7.61 -1.40 -19.08
N HIS A 15 -7.13 -0.69 -18.06
CA HIS A 15 -5.87 0.05 -18.13
C HIS A 15 -5.00 -0.06 -16.88
N CYS A 16 -5.55 -0.41 -15.72
CA CYS A 16 -4.84 -0.39 -14.45
C CYS A 16 -3.63 -1.32 -14.46
N ILE A 17 -3.79 -2.55 -14.90
CA ILE A 17 -2.68 -3.52 -14.95
C ILE A 17 -1.49 -3.02 -15.79
N GLN A 18 -1.74 -2.34 -16.92
CA GLN A 18 -0.67 -1.80 -17.76
C GLN A 18 0.09 -0.65 -17.08
N ALA A 19 -0.63 0.18 -16.31
CA ALA A 19 -0.01 1.24 -15.51
C ALA A 19 0.87 0.64 -14.42
N VAL A 20 0.32 -0.25 -13.62
CA VAL A 20 1.01 -0.92 -12.50
C VAL A 20 2.26 -1.69 -12.96
N LEU A 21 2.20 -2.39 -14.10
CA LEU A 21 3.37 -3.09 -14.67
C LEU A 21 4.49 -2.15 -15.12
N ARG A 22 4.16 -0.91 -15.52
CA ARG A 22 5.16 0.11 -15.84
C ARG A 22 5.75 0.77 -14.60
N GLU A 23 4.91 1.06 -13.62
CA GLU A 23 5.27 1.83 -12.43
C GLU A 23 5.98 0.98 -11.36
N VAL A 24 5.84 -0.35 -11.39
CA VAL A 24 6.48 -1.23 -10.40
C VAL A 24 8.02 -1.10 -10.37
N CYS A 25 8.66 -0.61 -11.44
CA CYS A 25 10.08 -0.34 -11.45
C CYS A 25 10.49 0.82 -10.53
N ASP A 26 9.57 1.71 -10.19
CA ASP A 26 9.80 2.86 -9.30
C ASP A 26 10.13 2.40 -7.86
N LEU A 27 9.73 1.17 -7.48
CA LEU A 27 10.18 0.52 -6.24
C LEU A 27 11.71 0.50 -6.08
N GLY A 28 12.46 0.53 -7.18
CA GLY A 28 13.93 0.52 -7.16
C GLY A 28 14.51 1.58 -6.24
N ALA A 29 14.00 2.81 -6.29
CA ALA A 29 14.48 3.90 -5.46
C ALA A 29 14.30 3.64 -3.95
N SER A 30 13.15 3.07 -3.56
CA SER A 30 12.90 2.71 -2.16
C SER A 30 13.76 1.53 -1.72
N LEU A 31 13.92 0.52 -2.58
CA LEU A 31 14.73 -0.66 -2.31
C LEU A 31 16.22 -0.33 -2.11
N ASP A 32 16.74 0.63 -2.88
CA ASP A 32 18.13 1.09 -2.78
C ASP A 32 18.45 1.77 -1.43
N LEU A 33 17.44 2.28 -0.74
CA LEU A 33 17.54 2.89 0.58
C LEU A 33 17.38 1.88 1.73
N CYS A 34 16.82 0.70 1.45
CA CYS A 34 16.67 -0.36 2.44
C CYS A 34 18.01 -1.02 2.76
N LYS A 35 18.32 -1.13 4.04
CA LYS A 35 19.55 -1.80 4.52
C LYS A 35 19.36 -3.32 4.71
N GLN A 36 18.15 -3.74 4.93
CA GLN A 36 17.74 -5.13 5.12
C GLN A 36 16.42 -5.38 4.40
N PHE A 37 16.08 -6.65 4.20
CA PHE A 37 14.90 -7.07 3.45
C PHE A 37 14.13 -8.17 4.20
N ARG A 38 13.87 -7.94 5.51
CA ARG A 38 13.15 -8.89 6.38
C ARG A 38 11.66 -8.81 6.14
N THR A 39 11.04 -7.71 6.51
CA THR A 39 9.59 -7.50 6.40
C THR A 39 9.28 -6.20 5.68
N VAL A 40 8.34 -6.27 4.74
CA VAL A 40 7.70 -5.11 4.14
C VAL A 40 6.20 -5.13 4.42
N ILE A 41 5.65 -3.96 4.71
CA ILE A 41 4.21 -3.71 4.85
C ILE A 41 3.78 -2.84 3.68
N GLN A 42 2.87 -3.35 2.88
CA GLN A 42 2.39 -2.73 1.65
C GLN A 42 0.86 -2.60 1.67
N ALA A 43 0.33 -1.48 1.18
CA ALA A 43 -1.11 -1.30 0.97
C ALA A 43 -1.39 -0.77 -0.44
N GLY A 44 -2.57 -1.13 -0.96
CA GLY A 44 -2.89 -1.04 -2.38
C GLY A 44 -2.36 -2.27 -3.10
N GLY A 45 -2.71 -3.47 -2.60
CA GLY A 45 -2.25 -4.75 -3.15
C GLY A 45 -2.67 -4.96 -4.61
N ASN A 46 -3.77 -4.32 -5.00
CA ASN A 46 -4.35 -4.39 -6.32
C ASN A 46 -4.40 -5.85 -6.81
N VAL A 47 -3.93 -6.15 -8.00
CA VAL A 47 -3.87 -7.53 -8.53
C VAL A 47 -2.59 -8.29 -8.12
N GLY A 48 -1.71 -7.69 -7.30
CA GLY A 48 -0.55 -8.38 -6.73
C GLY A 48 0.80 -8.11 -7.38
N VAL A 49 0.91 -7.17 -8.33
CA VAL A 49 2.19 -6.88 -9.02
C VAL A 49 3.24 -6.39 -8.02
N TYR A 50 2.92 -5.38 -7.21
CA TYR A 50 3.82 -4.85 -6.18
C TYR A 50 4.18 -5.90 -5.13
N PRO A 51 3.22 -6.62 -4.49
CA PRO A 51 3.56 -7.68 -3.55
C PRO A 51 4.46 -8.77 -4.12
N MET A 52 4.25 -9.16 -5.38
CA MET A 52 5.08 -10.17 -6.05
C MET A 52 6.50 -9.66 -6.33
N ALA A 53 6.66 -8.39 -6.73
CA ALA A 53 7.96 -7.76 -6.92
C ALA A 53 8.72 -7.66 -5.59
N LEU A 54 8.05 -7.20 -4.52
CA LEU A 54 8.62 -7.10 -3.17
C LEU A 54 9.04 -8.47 -2.63
N ALA A 55 8.26 -9.53 -2.88
CA ALA A 55 8.58 -10.88 -2.46
C ALA A 55 9.83 -11.50 -3.13
N GLN A 56 10.36 -10.87 -4.20
CA GLN A 56 11.66 -11.25 -4.76
C GLN A 56 12.83 -10.82 -3.86
N LYS A 57 12.63 -9.82 -3.01
CA LYS A 57 13.63 -9.24 -2.14
C LYS A 57 13.38 -9.57 -0.67
N PHE A 58 12.17 -9.31 -0.18
CA PHE A 58 11.82 -9.45 1.23
C PHE A 58 11.51 -10.89 1.63
N GLU A 59 11.85 -11.22 2.88
CA GLU A 59 11.52 -12.53 3.48
C GLU A 59 10.01 -12.63 3.76
N ARG A 60 9.34 -11.50 4.06
CA ARG A 60 7.92 -11.41 4.34
C ARG A 60 7.30 -10.13 3.78
N VAL A 61 6.17 -10.28 3.14
CA VAL A 61 5.37 -9.16 2.58
C VAL A 61 3.97 -9.25 3.19
N TYR A 62 3.57 -8.25 3.95
CA TYR A 62 2.17 -8.07 4.33
C TYR A 62 1.53 -7.10 3.35
N THR A 63 0.40 -7.48 2.78
CA THR A 63 -0.34 -6.62 1.86
C THR A 63 -1.83 -6.66 2.13
N VAL A 64 -2.48 -5.52 1.91
CA VAL A 64 -3.93 -5.39 1.99
C VAL A 64 -4.50 -4.83 0.69
N GLU A 65 -5.69 -5.32 0.33
CA GLU A 65 -6.50 -4.86 -0.79
C GLU A 65 -7.98 -4.90 -0.40
N PRO A 66 -8.67 -3.77 -0.31
CA PRO A 66 -10.06 -3.75 0.12
C PRO A 66 -11.06 -4.14 -0.96
N ASP A 67 -10.80 -3.84 -2.24
CA ASP A 67 -11.71 -4.18 -3.33
C ASP A 67 -11.80 -5.70 -3.51
N ALA A 68 -13.02 -6.22 -3.65
CA ALA A 68 -13.25 -7.66 -3.71
C ALA A 68 -12.69 -8.30 -5.00
N ASP A 69 -12.86 -7.63 -6.13
CA ASP A 69 -12.44 -8.15 -7.44
C ASP A 69 -10.91 -8.12 -7.55
N ASN A 70 -10.28 -7.02 -7.09
CA ASN A 70 -8.82 -6.90 -7.00
C ASN A 70 -8.23 -7.93 -6.02
N TYR A 71 -8.85 -8.09 -4.84
CA TYR A 71 -8.40 -9.08 -3.85
C TYR A 71 -8.48 -10.51 -4.38
N GLU A 72 -9.51 -10.87 -5.14
CA GLU A 72 -9.61 -12.19 -5.78
C GLU A 72 -8.47 -12.40 -6.79
N ALA A 73 -8.15 -11.38 -7.58
CA ALA A 73 -7.02 -11.40 -8.50
C ALA A 73 -5.68 -11.50 -7.73
N LEU A 74 -5.48 -10.69 -6.69
CA LEU A 74 -4.31 -10.75 -5.79
C LEU A 74 -4.13 -12.15 -5.21
N ALA A 75 -5.19 -12.75 -4.67
CA ALA A 75 -5.14 -14.09 -4.10
C ALA A 75 -4.74 -15.13 -5.15
N THR A 76 -5.27 -15.02 -6.35
CA THR A 76 -4.93 -15.92 -7.48
C THR A 76 -3.47 -15.77 -7.88
N ASN A 77 -2.99 -14.53 -8.02
CA ASN A 77 -1.62 -14.27 -8.48
C ASN A 77 -0.55 -14.60 -7.45
N THR A 78 -0.90 -14.55 -6.15
CA THR A 78 0.04 -14.82 -5.05
C THR A 78 -0.07 -16.22 -4.45
N VAL A 79 -0.96 -17.08 -4.94
CA VAL A 79 -1.29 -18.40 -4.36
C VAL A 79 -0.07 -19.28 -4.07
N ASN A 80 0.96 -19.22 -4.89
CA ASN A 80 2.20 -19.99 -4.73
C ASN A 80 3.34 -19.22 -4.05
N GLN A 81 3.10 -17.95 -3.66
CA GLN A 81 4.13 -17.11 -3.05
C GLN A 81 4.01 -17.12 -1.52
N ARG A 82 4.76 -18.02 -0.88
CA ARG A 82 4.70 -18.24 0.58
C ARG A 82 5.16 -17.04 1.43
N ARG A 83 5.87 -16.09 0.82
CA ARG A 83 6.34 -14.87 1.52
C ARG A 83 5.27 -13.80 1.61
N VAL A 84 4.20 -13.89 0.82
CA VAL A 84 3.13 -12.89 0.76
C VAL A 84 1.97 -13.31 1.64
N VAL A 85 1.62 -12.43 2.58
CA VAL A 85 0.44 -12.55 3.44
C VAL A 85 -0.55 -11.48 3.01
N ILE A 86 -1.69 -11.91 2.49
CA ILE A 86 -2.74 -11.04 1.98
C ILE A 86 -3.91 -10.92 2.94
N ARG A 87 -4.55 -9.76 3.00
CA ARG A 87 -5.84 -9.57 3.69
C ARG A 87 -6.77 -8.69 2.86
N ARG A 88 -8.06 -9.04 2.84
CA ARG A 88 -9.09 -8.14 2.31
C ARG A 88 -9.45 -7.11 3.37
N ALA A 89 -8.70 -6.01 3.39
CA ALA A 89 -8.80 -4.95 4.39
C ALA A 89 -8.17 -3.67 3.84
N ALA A 90 -8.31 -2.58 4.59
CA ALA A 90 -7.49 -1.38 4.44
C ALA A 90 -6.66 -1.16 5.72
N PHE A 91 -5.51 -0.47 5.59
CA PHE A 91 -4.83 0.08 6.77
C PHE A 91 -5.36 1.47 7.08
N GLY A 92 -5.59 1.74 8.37
CA GLY A 92 -6.06 3.02 8.87
C GLY A 92 -5.64 3.24 10.31
N GLN A 93 -6.10 4.34 10.92
CA GLN A 93 -5.70 4.72 12.27
C GLN A 93 -6.19 3.74 13.33
N ASP A 94 -7.45 3.34 13.25
CA ASP A 94 -8.14 2.52 14.24
C ASP A 94 -8.81 1.30 13.60
N HIS A 95 -9.15 0.31 14.42
CA HIS A 95 -10.01 -0.78 13.98
C HIS A 95 -11.40 -0.27 13.63
N GLY A 96 -11.88 -0.66 12.46
CA GLY A 96 -13.20 -0.25 11.98
C GLY A 96 -13.67 -1.06 10.78
N LYS A 97 -14.70 -0.54 10.13
CA LYS A 97 -15.20 -1.06 8.86
C LYS A 97 -15.42 0.09 7.89
N ALA A 98 -15.28 -0.22 6.61
CA ALA A 98 -15.43 0.74 5.54
C ALA A 98 -16.07 0.08 4.30
N ALA A 99 -16.29 0.88 3.27
CA ALA A 99 -16.75 0.46 1.95
C ALA A 99 -15.93 1.14 0.85
N ILE A 100 -15.99 0.58 -0.36
CA ILE A 100 -15.38 1.20 -1.55
C ILE A 100 -16.30 2.28 -2.10
N ASP A 101 -15.72 3.42 -2.43
CA ASP A 101 -16.31 4.44 -3.27
C ASP A 101 -15.75 4.34 -4.69
N GLN A 102 -16.56 3.84 -5.62
CA GLN A 102 -16.19 3.68 -7.02
C GLN A 102 -16.43 4.99 -7.78
N ILE A 103 -15.57 5.99 -7.57
CA ILE A 103 -15.72 7.29 -8.23
C ILE A 103 -15.54 7.15 -9.76
N TYR A 104 -14.69 6.23 -10.17
CA TYR A 104 -14.43 5.92 -11.58
C TYR A 104 -14.71 4.43 -11.84
N PRO A 105 -15.93 4.06 -12.31
CA PRO A 105 -16.32 2.65 -12.48
C PRO A 105 -15.38 1.82 -13.37
N ASP A 106 -14.70 2.48 -14.31
CA ASP A 106 -13.81 1.85 -15.29
C ASP A 106 -12.32 1.89 -14.86
N ASN A 107 -12.02 2.48 -13.70
CA ASN A 107 -10.67 2.56 -13.15
C ASN A 107 -10.61 1.90 -11.76
N ILE A 108 -10.37 0.60 -11.76
CA ILE A 108 -10.28 -0.21 -10.53
C ILE A 108 -9.07 0.12 -9.65
N GLY A 109 -8.10 0.88 -10.14
CA GLY A 109 -6.95 1.36 -9.37
C GLY A 109 -7.23 2.62 -8.57
N ALA A 110 -8.30 3.38 -8.90
CA ALA A 110 -8.63 4.66 -8.25
C ALA A 110 -9.81 4.54 -7.28
N HIS A 111 -10.00 3.37 -6.68
CA HIS A 111 -11.03 3.15 -5.68
C HIS A 111 -10.67 3.82 -4.35
N GLN A 112 -11.65 4.51 -3.76
CA GLN A 112 -11.47 5.26 -2.53
C GLN A 112 -12.25 4.64 -1.38
N ILE A 113 -11.86 4.95 -0.16
CA ILE A 113 -12.51 4.47 1.05
C ILE A 113 -13.59 5.46 1.48
N LYS A 114 -14.77 4.95 1.86
CA LYS A 114 -15.85 5.70 2.51
C LYS A 114 -16.43 4.93 3.68
N ASP A 115 -17.27 5.59 4.46
CA ASP A 115 -18.03 4.94 5.53
C ASP A 115 -18.84 3.77 4.99
N GLY A 116 -18.80 2.64 5.70
CA GLY A 116 -19.51 1.43 5.27
C GLY A 116 -19.18 0.20 6.10
N ASN A 117 -19.53 -0.98 5.60
CA ASN A 117 -19.36 -2.25 6.31
C ASN A 117 -18.97 -3.41 5.36
N GLU A 118 -18.20 -3.14 4.32
CA GLU A 118 -17.83 -4.12 3.29
C GLU A 118 -16.54 -4.87 3.63
N PHE A 119 -15.59 -4.18 4.28
CA PHE A 119 -14.29 -4.76 4.68
C PHE A 119 -13.81 -4.15 6.00
N ASP A 120 -12.80 -4.79 6.59
CA ASP A 120 -12.18 -4.33 7.82
C ASP A 120 -11.14 -3.24 7.56
N VAL A 121 -11.07 -2.24 8.46
CA VAL A 121 -9.96 -1.30 8.58
C VAL A 121 -9.13 -1.72 9.79
N LEU A 122 -7.82 -1.79 9.63
CA LEU A 122 -6.88 -2.30 10.62
C LEU A 122 -5.72 -1.34 10.80
N PRO A 123 -5.29 -1.02 12.05
CA PRO A 123 -4.00 -0.38 12.26
C PRO A 123 -2.85 -1.30 11.81
N ILE A 124 -1.83 -0.74 11.17
CA ILE A 124 -0.60 -1.47 10.85
C ILE A 124 0.02 -2.08 12.12
N ASP A 125 -0.05 -1.36 13.24
CA ASP A 125 0.46 -1.80 14.54
C ASP A 125 -0.20 -3.10 15.04
N SER A 126 -1.42 -3.41 14.58
CA SER A 126 -2.09 -4.68 14.89
C SER A 126 -1.42 -5.92 14.28
N LEU A 127 -0.51 -5.74 13.32
CA LEU A 127 0.31 -6.82 12.77
C LEU A 127 1.42 -7.26 13.74
N SER A 128 1.74 -6.45 14.76
CA SER A 128 2.80 -6.69 15.74
C SER A 128 4.17 -6.96 15.10
N VAL A 129 4.48 -6.28 13.99
CA VAL A 129 5.74 -6.39 13.27
C VAL A 129 6.78 -5.47 13.92
N THR A 130 7.94 -6.02 14.28
CA THR A 130 9.04 -5.29 14.92
C THR A 130 10.33 -5.27 14.09
N ASP A 131 10.28 -5.83 12.88
CA ASP A 131 11.42 -5.95 11.95
C ASP A 131 11.06 -5.44 10.54
N CYS A 132 10.23 -4.39 10.48
CA CYS A 132 9.82 -3.77 9.22
C CYS A 132 10.97 -2.96 8.62
N ASP A 133 11.32 -3.23 7.36
CA ASP A 133 12.38 -2.51 6.65
C ASP A 133 11.83 -1.55 5.59
N LEU A 134 10.58 -1.76 5.15
CA LEU A 134 9.88 -0.87 4.22
C LEU A 134 8.38 -0.82 4.55
N VAL A 135 7.81 0.37 4.54
CA VAL A 135 6.37 0.62 4.45
C VAL A 135 6.09 1.30 3.10
N GLN A 136 5.28 0.67 2.24
CA GLN A 136 4.91 1.21 0.94
C GLN A 136 3.39 1.32 0.86
N LEU A 137 2.88 2.55 0.71
CA LEU A 137 1.46 2.84 0.68
C LEU A 137 1.09 3.61 -0.59
N ASP A 138 0.16 3.04 -1.35
CA ASP A 138 -0.54 3.65 -2.47
C ASP A 138 -2.03 3.33 -2.29
N VAL A 139 -2.73 4.20 -1.56
CA VAL A 139 -4.09 3.96 -1.05
C VAL A 139 -5.05 5.11 -1.31
N GLU A 140 -4.77 5.87 -2.37
CA GLU A 140 -5.68 6.86 -2.94
C GLU A 140 -6.16 7.92 -1.92
N GLY A 141 -5.21 8.39 -1.06
CA GLY A 141 -5.43 9.47 -0.09
C GLY A 141 -5.61 8.99 1.35
N TYR A 142 -5.59 7.67 1.60
CA TYR A 142 -5.74 7.12 2.95
C TYR A 142 -4.39 6.97 3.69
N GLU A 143 -3.29 7.43 3.09
CA GLU A 143 -1.91 7.31 3.57
C GLU A 143 -1.72 7.90 4.96
N HIS A 144 -2.26 9.10 5.22
CA HIS A 144 -2.15 9.76 6.52
C HIS A 144 -2.74 8.91 7.65
N LEU A 145 -3.95 8.39 7.45
CA LEU A 145 -4.62 7.54 8.42
C LEU A 145 -3.90 6.20 8.61
N ALA A 146 -3.34 5.63 7.54
CA ALA A 146 -2.54 4.41 7.64
C ALA A 146 -1.25 4.63 8.43
N ILE A 147 -0.58 5.78 8.26
CA ILE A 147 0.61 6.16 9.05
C ILE A 147 0.27 6.39 10.52
N LEU A 148 -0.87 7.01 10.84
CA LEU A 148 -1.34 7.13 12.22
C LEU A 148 -1.55 5.78 12.90
N GLY A 149 -1.97 4.76 12.16
CA GLY A 149 -2.10 3.38 12.66
C GLY A 149 -0.80 2.56 12.62
N ALA A 150 0.35 3.18 12.31
CA ALA A 150 1.65 2.52 12.16
C ALA A 150 2.72 3.05 13.13
N ILE A 151 2.36 3.92 14.07
CA ILE A 151 3.33 4.66 14.90
C ILE A 151 4.26 3.73 15.68
N GLU A 152 3.72 2.68 16.30
CA GLU A 152 4.51 1.72 17.09
C GLU A 152 5.44 0.91 16.19
N THR A 153 4.95 0.42 15.06
CA THR A 153 5.73 -0.32 14.06
C THR A 153 6.88 0.53 13.50
N ILE A 154 6.59 1.79 13.15
CA ILE A 154 7.59 2.74 12.66
C ILE A 154 8.65 3.01 13.73
N GLN A 155 8.25 3.28 14.97
CA GLN A 155 9.20 3.54 16.07
C GLN A 155 10.03 2.32 16.45
N ALA A 156 9.49 1.10 16.29
CA ALA A 156 10.22 -0.13 16.59
C ALA A 156 11.31 -0.44 15.56
N SER A 157 11.11 -0.09 14.29
CA SER A 157 11.94 -0.58 13.17
C SER A 157 12.64 0.53 12.39
N TRP A 158 12.10 1.75 12.38
CA TRP A 158 12.55 2.88 11.55
C TRP A 158 12.70 2.50 10.07
N PRO A 159 11.65 1.97 9.44
CA PRO A 159 11.69 1.52 8.04
C PRO A 159 11.92 2.69 7.08
N VAL A 160 12.33 2.39 5.86
CA VAL A 160 12.07 3.29 4.73
C VAL A 160 10.54 3.40 4.56
N ILE A 161 10.04 4.59 4.28
CA ILE A 161 8.61 4.82 4.06
C ILE A 161 8.43 5.43 2.67
N THR A 162 7.60 4.82 1.85
CA THR A 162 7.21 5.31 0.53
C THR A 162 5.72 5.53 0.49
N LEU A 163 5.31 6.75 0.17
CA LEU A 163 3.90 7.14 0.08
C LEU A 163 3.62 7.73 -1.30
N GLU A 164 2.58 7.26 -1.98
CA GLU A 164 2.07 7.96 -3.15
C GLU A 164 1.18 9.13 -2.71
N LEU A 165 1.67 10.36 -2.88
CA LEU A 165 0.98 11.58 -2.48
C LEU A 165 0.40 12.31 -3.70
N LYS A 166 -0.94 12.33 -3.79
CA LYS A 166 -1.71 12.85 -4.93
C LYS A 166 -2.69 13.95 -4.53
N SER A 167 -2.57 14.52 -3.34
CA SER A 167 -3.54 15.45 -2.74
C SER A 167 -4.94 14.84 -2.56
N HIS A 168 -5.07 13.52 -2.55
CA HIS A 168 -6.34 12.85 -2.36
C HIS A 168 -6.76 12.77 -0.87
N GLY A 169 -5.85 13.02 0.06
CA GLY A 169 -6.09 12.99 1.51
C GLY A 169 -7.04 14.08 2.01
N GLU A 170 -7.23 15.17 1.25
CA GLU A 170 -8.09 16.29 1.64
C GLU A 170 -9.53 15.86 1.95
N ARG A 171 -10.04 14.82 1.26
CA ARG A 171 -11.37 14.24 1.53
C ARG A 171 -11.50 13.59 2.91
N TYR A 172 -10.37 13.19 3.51
CA TYR A 172 -10.28 12.63 4.85
C TYR A 172 -9.81 13.66 5.89
N GLY A 173 -9.69 14.93 5.47
CA GLY A 173 -9.33 16.07 6.34
C GLY A 173 -7.83 16.29 6.49
N PHE A 174 -6.98 15.67 5.66
CA PHE A 174 -5.53 15.80 5.72
C PHE A 174 -4.95 16.17 4.36
N THR A 175 -3.98 17.08 4.37
CA THR A 175 -3.19 17.40 3.17
C THR A 175 -1.94 16.51 3.08
N ASP A 176 -1.29 16.50 1.91
CA ASP A 176 0.02 15.85 1.75
C ASP A 176 1.05 16.47 2.72
N ASP A 177 0.99 17.79 2.95
CA ASP A 177 1.88 18.50 3.89
C ASP A 177 1.66 18.05 5.34
N ASP A 178 0.42 17.72 5.75
CA ASP A 178 0.14 17.18 7.08
C ASP A 178 0.82 15.83 7.27
N THR A 179 0.80 14.98 6.23
CA THR A 179 1.45 13.68 6.25
C THR A 179 2.98 13.80 6.28
N ILE A 180 3.53 14.70 5.46
CA ILE A 180 4.97 14.99 5.47
C ILE A 180 5.40 15.54 6.84
N LYS A 181 4.60 16.44 7.41
CA LYS A 181 4.87 17.01 8.75
C LYS A 181 4.83 15.94 9.84
N LEU A 182 3.84 15.04 9.83
CA LEU A 182 3.74 13.93 10.78
C LEU A 182 5.03 13.10 10.80
N LEU A 183 5.53 12.71 9.62
CA LEU A 183 6.77 11.96 9.50
C LEU A 183 8.00 12.79 9.91
N ALA A 184 8.03 14.09 9.58
CA ALA A 184 9.10 14.99 9.99
C ALA A 184 9.15 15.16 11.52
N ASP A 185 8.01 15.28 12.19
CA ASP A 185 7.91 15.36 13.65
C ASP A 185 8.41 14.07 14.33
N MET A 186 8.31 12.91 13.65
CA MET A 186 8.92 11.66 14.07
C MET A 186 10.44 11.58 13.75
N GLY A 187 10.98 12.56 13.01
CA GLY A 187 12.41 12.67 12.67
C GLY A 187 12.78 12.06 11.32
N TYR A 188 11.81 11.76 10.45
CA TYR A 188 12.04 11.39 9.06
C TYR A 188 12.40 12.60 8.20
N LYS A 189 13.11 12.34 7.11
CA LYS A 189 13.42 13.33 6.07
C LYS A 189 13.03 12.74 4.73
N ILE A 190 12.63 13.60 3.80
CA ILE A 190 12.46 13.20 2.41
C ILE A 190 13.85 12.87 1.85
N ALA A 191 14.03 11.63 1.44
CA ALA A 191 15.25 11.14 0.84
C ALA A 191 15.21 11.25 -0.69
N ASP A 192 14.04 10.98 -1.30
CA ASP A 192 13.86 11.03 -2.76
C ASP A 192 12.40 11.27 -3.13
N ARG A 193 12.16 11.60 -4.42
CA ARG A 193 10.84 11.67 -5.04
C ARG A 193 10.91 11.04 -6.44
N VAL A 194 10.07 10.04 -6.67
CA VAL A 194 9.96 9.35 -7.96
C VAL A 194 8.51 9.44 -8.43
N ASN A 195 8.25 10.19 -9.48
CA ASN A 195 6.91 10.47 -9.95
C ASN A 195 6.04 11.10 -8.82
N ARG A 196 5.08 10.34 -8.30
CA ARG A 196 4.20 10.74 -7.20
C ARG A 196 4.62 10.15 -5.85
N ASP A 197 5.57 9.24 -5.86
CA ASP A 197 6.10 8.62 -4.67
C ASP A 197 7.05 9.56 -3.94
N VAL A 198 6.80 9.76 -2.66
CA VAL A 198 7.69 10.47 -1.74
C VAL A 198 8.33 9.45 -0.81
N ILE A 199 9.66 9.38 -0.81
CA ILE A 199 10.42 8.40 -0.06
C ILE A 199 11.08 9.08 1.14
N PHE A 200 10.86 8.49 2.32
CA PHE A 200 11.33 9.02 3.58
C PHE A 200 12.31 8.04 4.26
N THR A 201 13.34 8.60 4.89
CA THR A 201 14.28 7.87 5.75
C THR A 201 14.52 8.63 7.06
N LYS A 202 14.92 7.89 8.09
CA LYS A 202 15.35 8.44 9.37
C LYS A 202 16.74 9.06 9.26
#